data_4ee8c3374b4679e6529883526f3ca528
#
_entry.id   4ee8c3374b4679e6529883526f3ca528
#
_cell.length_a   1.000
_cell.length_b   1.000
_cell.length_c   1.000
_cell.angle_alpha   90.00
_cell.angle_beta   90.00
_cell.angle_gamma   90.00
#
_symmetry.space_group_name_H-M   'P 1'
#
loop_
_entity.id
_entity.type
_entity.pdbx_description
1 polymer ?
#
loop_
_entity_poly.entity_id
_entity_poly.type
_entity_poly.pdbx_seq_one_letter_code
_entity_poly.pdbx_strand_id
1 'polypeptide(L)'
;MLRSASGVLGTVEVGNGFPRDGTDGEWKIAGRDAILTMKDGIMKLATAEGDETLPGANVTAPAFTALRDALDHWRRGAAPPISVHDCARVVRLIDQAYECAGSP
;
A
#
# COMPACT_ATOMS: atom_id res chain seq x y z
N MET A 1 -1.62 -12.09 9.79
CA MET A 1 -2.98 -11.66 9.39
C MET A 1 -3.39 -10.49 10.27
N LEU A 2 -3.94 -9.46 9.68
CA LEU A 2 -4.43 -8.25 10.36
C LEU A 2 -5.95 -8.20 10.24
N ARG A 3 -6.63 -7.71 11.27
CA ARG A 3 -8.07 -7.48 11.26
C ARG A 3 -8.37 -6.07 11.79
N SER A 4 -9.09 -5.28 11.01
CA SER A 4 -9.54 -3.96 11.45
C SER A 4 -10.75 -4.06 12.41
N ALA A 5 -11.02 -2.99 13.14
CA ALA A 5 -12.21 -2.89 13.98
C ALA A 5 -13.54 -3.01 13.18
N SER A 6 -13.52 -2.64 11.89
CA SER A 6 -14.65 -2.79 10.96
C SER A 6 -14.76 -4.18 10.34
N GLY A 7 -13.86 -5.11 10.70
CA GLY A 7 -13.88 -6.50 10.21
C GLY A 7 -13.12 -6.73 8.89
N VAL A 8 -12.46 -5.73 8.33
CA VAL A 8 -11.61 -5.92 7.15
C VAL A 8 -10.42 -6.79 7.52
N LEU A 9 -10.15 -7.80 6.71
CA LEU A 9 -9.00 -8.69 6.86
C LEU A 9 -7.90 -8.29 5.89
N GLY A 10 -6.66 -8.36 6.36
CA GLY A 10 -5.49 -8.11 5.54
C GLY A 10 -4.35 -9.06 5.88
N THR A 11 -3.55 -9.40 4.91
CA THR A 11 -2.29 -10.12 5.08
C THR A 11 -1.16 -9.31 4.47
N VAL A 12 -0.02 -9.31 5.13
CA VAL A 12 1.23 -8.77 4.59
C VAL A 12 2.24 -9.90 4.67
N GLU A 13 2.79 -10.25 3.53
CA GLU A 13 3.83 -11.26 3.40
C GLU A 13 5.08 -10.60 2.83
N VAL A 14 6.19 -10.75 3.54
CA VAL A 14 7.49 -10.23 3.12
C VAL A 14 8.52 -11.33 3.30
N GLY A 15 9.29 -11.61 2.26
CA GLY A 15 10.33 -12.63 2.31
C GLY A 15 11.57 -12.20 1.55
N ASN A 16 12.73 -12.57 2.08
CA ASN A 16 14.05 -12.31 1.45
C ASN A 16 14.60 -13.54 0.69
N GLY A 17 13.83 -14.61 0.60
CA GLY A 17 14.26 -15.90 0.07
C GLY A 17 13.79 -16.21 -1.34
N PHE A 18 13.35 -15.22 -2.10
CA PHE A 18 12.90 -15.45 -3.47
C PHE A 18 14.09 -15.70 -4.40
N PRO A 19 14.06 -16.76 -5.22
CA PRO A 19 15.21 -17.19 -6.03
C PRO A 19 15.47 -16.35 -7.27
N ARG A 20 14.85 -15.18 -7.40
CA ARG A 20 15.01 -14.26 -8.55
C ARG A 20 15.11 -12.82 -8.10
N ASP A 21 15.83 -12.04 -8.88
CA ASP A 21 15.99 -10.58 -8.74
C ASP A 21 14.69 -9.80 -9.04
N GLY A 22 13.55 -10.40 -8.87
CA GLY A 22 12.26 -9.79 -9.07
C GLY A 22 11.44 -9.87 -7.80
N THR A 23 10.93 -8.76 -7.35
CA THR A 23 9.89 -8.76 -6.33
C THR A 23 8.60 -9.27 -6.97
N ASP A 24 8.09 -10.36 -6.46
CA ASP A 24 6.74 -10.85 -6.80
C ASP A 24 5.68 -10.04 -6.04
N GLY A 25 5.97 -8.74 -5.86
CA GLY A 25 5.15 -7.81 -5.08
C GLY A 25 3.80 -7.59 -5.75
N GLU A 26 2.76 -8.11 -5.14
CA GLU A 26 1.39 -7.89 -5.53
C GLU A 26 0.63 -7.19 -4.38
N TRP A 27 -0.07 -6.13 -4.74
CA TRP A 27 -1.06 -5.50 -3.85
C TRP A 27 -2.44 -5.86 -4.33
N LYS A 28 -3.27 -6.34 -3.44
CA LYS A 28 -4.65 -6.69 -3.74
C LYS A 28 -5.59 -6.11 -2.69
N ILE A 29 -6.58 -5.39 -3.16
CA ILE A 29 -7.66 -4.85 -2.32
C ILE A 29 -8.95 -5.43 -2.86
N ALA A 30 -9.59 -6.29 -2.08
CA ALA A 30 -10.88 -6.86 -2.42
C ALA A 30 -11.99 -6.10 -1.69
N GLY A 31 -12.85 -5.47 -2.45
CA GLY A 31 -14.10 -4.87 -1.98
C GLY A 31 -15.30 -5.78 -2.24
N ARG A 32 -16.49 -5.26 -1.99
CA ARG A 32 -17.74 -5.99 -2.26
C ARG A 32 -17.98 -6.16 -3.77
N ASP A 33 -17.75 -5.13 -4.53
CA ASP A 33 -18.19 -5.04 -5.92
C ASP A 33 -17.01 -4.98 -6.90
N ALA A 34 -15.79 -4.90 -6.39
CA ALA A 34 -14.58 -4.81 -7.21
C ALA A 34 -13.33 -5.34 -6.49
N ILE A 35 -12.36 -5.75 -7.29
CA ILE A 35 -11.02 -6.12 -6.82
C ILE A 35 -10.03 -5.22 -7.54
N LEU A 36 -9.23 -4.49 -6.77
CA LEU A 36 -8.10 -3.74 -7.27
C LEU A 36 -6.83 -4.57 -7.07
N THR A 37 -6.08 -4.74 -8.13
CA THR A 37 -4.79 -5.43 -8.12
C THR A 37 -3.71 -4.50 -8.66
N MET A 38 -2.57 -4.45 -8.01
CA MET A 38 -1.38 -3.79 -8.52
C MET A 38 -0.22 -4.79 -8.53
N LYS A 39 0.29 -5.08 -9.72
CA LYS A 39 1.43 -5.96 -9.93
C LYS A 39 2.31 -5.39 -11.05
N ASP A 40 3.62 -5.42 -10.87
CA ASP A 40 4.61 -4.96 -11.86
C ASP A 40 4.34 -3.53 -12.39
N GLY A 41 3.83 -2.64 -11.52
CA GLY A 41 3.48 -1.27 -11.88
C GLY A 41 2.17 -1.15 -12.69
N ILE A 42 1.48 -2.24 -12.94
CA ILE A 42 0.19 -2.27 -13.63
C ILE A 42 -0.93 -2.35 -12.59
N MET A 43 -1.89 -1.44 -12.69
CA MET A 43 -3.07 -1.42 -11.85
C MET A 43 -4.29 -1.90 -12.64
N LYS A 44 -5.00 -2.88 -12.12
CA LYS A 44 -6.21 -3.44 -12.73
C LYS A 44 -7.37 -3.37 -11.75
N LEU A 45 -8.51 -2.95 -12.25
CA LEU A 45 -9.78 -3.00 -11.54
C LEU A 45 -10.65 -4.08 -12.19
N ALA A 46 -10.97 -5.11 -11.44
CA ALA A 46 -11.90 -6.16 -11.85
C ALA A 46 -13.26 -5.93 -11.20
N THR A 47 -14.31 -5.88 -12.01
CA THR A 47 -15.71 -5.73 -11.58
C THR A 47 -16.57 -6.82 -12.22
N ALA A 48 -17.84 -6.91 -11.84
CA ALA A 48 -18.79 -7.81 -12.48
C ALA A 48 -19.02 -7.50 -13.98
N GLU A 49 -18.74 -6.27 -14.38
CA GLU A 49 -18.94 -5.77 -15.76
C GLU A 49 -17.70 -5.99 -16.64
N GLY A 50 -16.57 -6.33 -16.05
CA GLY A 50 -15.32 -6.60 -16.74
C GLY A 50 -14.09 -6.04 -16.03
N ASP A 51 -12.94 -6.20 -16.67
CA ASP A 51 -11.66 -5.77 -16.18
C ASP A 51 -11.22 -4.48 -16.88
N GLU A 52 -10.79 -3.50 -16.11
CA GLU A 52 -10.22 -2.26 -16.60
C GLU A 52 -8.75 -2.15 -16.15
N THR A 53 -7.88 -1.80 -17.09
CA THR A 53 -6.50 -1.43 -16.77
C THR A 53 -6.47 0.07 -16.50
N LEU A 54 -6.24 0.44 -15.27
CA LEU A 54 -6.06 1.84 -14.89
C LEU A 54 -4.68 2.31 -15.36
N PRO A 55 -4.58 3.58 -15.82
CA PRO A 55 -3.28 4.13 -16.16
C PRO A 55 -2.39 4.03 -14.93
N GLY A 56 -1.39 3.17 -15.01
CA GLY A 56 -0.43 2.99 -13.96
C GLY A 56 0.22 4.35 -13.66
N ALA A 57 0.31 4.70 -12.41
CA ALA A 57 1.25 5.70 -12.03
C ALA A 57 2.62 5.14 -12.43
N ASN A 58 3.16 5.66 -13.53
CA ASN A 58 4.50 5.34 -13.98
C ASN A 58 5.47 5.97 -12.97
N VAL A 59 5.59 5.33 -11.80
CA VAL A 59 6.26 5.88 -10.65
C VAL A 59 7.72 5.52 -10.79
N THR A 60 8.38 6.19 -11.73
CA THR A 60 9.82 6.06 -11.97
C THR A 60 10.65 6.45 -10.73
N ALA A 61 10.07 7.20 -9.80
CA ALA A 61 10.69 7.59 -8.54
C ALA A 61 9.61 7.96 -7.50
N PRO A 62 8.99 6.96 -6.85
CA PRO A 62 7.88 7.20 -5.91
C PRO A 62 8.25 8.13 -4.76
N ALA A 63 9.46 8.02 -4.23
CA ALA A 63 9.95 8.88 -3.17
C ALA A 63 10.06 10.35 -3.61
N PHE A 64 10.48 10.59 -4.84
CA PHE A 64 10.61 11.94 -5.38
C PHE A 64 9.23 12.58 -5.62
N THR A 65 8.27 11.80 -6.10
CA THR A 65 6.90 12.25 -6.29
C THR A 65 6.27 12.60 -4.94
N ALA A 66 6.40 11.75 -3.94
CA ALA A 66 5.90 12.00 -2.60
C ALA A 66 6.50 13.26 -1.96
N LEU A 67 7.81 13.47 -2.14
CA LEU A 67 8.48 14.68 -1.64
C LEU A 67 7.95 15.94 -2.33
N ARG A 68 7.83 15.91 -3.66
CA ARG A 68 7.29 17.02 -4.43
C ARG A 68 5.88 17.37 -3.98
N ASP A 69 5.01 16.37 -3.84
CA ASP A 69 3.63 16.57 -3.42
C ASP A 69 3.54 17.15 -1.99
N ALA A 70 4.40 16.70 -1.09
CA ALA A 70 4.50 17.25 0.25
C ALA A 70 4.95 18.71 0.25
N LEU A 71 5.94 19.07 -0.57
CA LEU A 71 6.41 20.45 -0.72
C LEU A 71 5.34 21.36 -1.34
N ASP A 72 4.58 20.87 -2.31
CA ASP A 72 3.51 21.63 -2.95
C ASP A 72 2.34 21.87 -1.97
N HIS A 73 2.03 20.92 -1.11
CA HIS A 73 1.05 21.10 -0.03
C HIS A 73 1.55 22.14 0.99
N TRP A 74 2.80 22.03 1.39
CA TRP A 74 3.38 22.98 2.32
C TRP A 74 3.38 24.41 1.78
N ARG A 75 3.75 24.62 0.51
CA ARG A 75 3.72 25.94 -0.14
C ARG A 75 2.33 26.57 -0.18
N ARG A 76 1.29 25.74 -0.25
CA ARG A 76 -0.11 26.18 -0.23
C ARG A 76 -0.70 26.31 1.17
N GLY A 77 0.09 26.04 2.22
CA GLY A 77 -0.40 26.00 3.60
C GLY A 77 -1.40 24.87 3.86
N ALA A 78 -1.37 23.83 3.04
CA ALA A 78 -2.23 22.65 3.17
C ALA A 78 -1.51 21.52 3.92
N ALA A 79 -2.29 20.66 4.58
CA ALA A 79 -1.75 19.45 5.19
C ALA A 79 -1.15 18.54 4.12
N PRO A 80 -0.02 17.86 4.39
CA PRO A 80 0.57 16.91 3.46
C PRO A 80 -0.36 15.71 3.25
N PRO A 81 -0.31 15.03 2.10
CA PRO A 81 -1.13 13.84 1.82
C PRO A 81 -0.92 12.71 2.83
N ILE A 82 0.29 12.60 3.34
CA ILE A 82 0.67 11.67 4.41
C ILE A 82 1.33 12.49 5.52
N SER A 83 0.75 12.49 6.69
CA SER A 83 1.25 13.21 7.85
C SER A 83 2.24 12.36 8.67
N VAL A 84 3.01 13.00 9.53
CA VAL A 84 3.84 12.31 10.52
C VAL A 84 2.99 11.42 11.47
N HIS A 85 1.74 11.80 11.71
CA HIS A 85 0.82 11.00 12.52
C HIS A 85 0.40 9.72 11.80
N ASP A 86 0.21 9.76 10.47
CA ASP A 86 -0.07 8.57 9.67
C ASP A 86 1.13 7.62 9.66
N CYS A 87 2.34 8.16 9.50
CA CYS A 87 3.57 7.37 9.62
C CYS A 87 3.70 6.72 11.01
N ALA A 88 3.44 7.46 12.08
CA ALA A 88 3.49 6.93 13.44
C ALA A 88 2.44 5.84 13.69
N ARG A 89 1.26 5.93 13.05
CA ARG A 89 0.24 4.87 13.11
C ARG A 89 0.69 3.59 12.42
N VAL A 90 1.35 3.72 11.28
CA VAL A 90 1.91 2.56 10.56
C VAL A 90 2.99 1.87 11.38
N VAL A 91 3.91 2.63 11.98
CA VAL A 91 4.97 2.06 12.84
C VAL A 91 4.36 1.31 14.01
N ARG A 92 3.38 1.89 14.72
CA ARG A 92 2.68 1.20 15.82
C ARG A 92 1.99 -0.09 15.39
N LEU A 93 1.41 -0.10 14.19
CA LEU A 93 0.80 -1.31 13.64
C LEU A 93 1.82 -2.42 13.39
N ILE A 94 3.00 -2.03 12.91
CA ILE A 94 4.13 -2.96 12.71
C ILE A 94 4.60 -3.51 14.06
N ASP A 95 4.79 -2.66 15.06
CA ASP A 95 5.17 -3.09 16.40
C ASP A 95 4.16 -4.07 17.00
N GLN A 96 2.86 -3.78 16.89
CA GLN A 96 1.80 -4.68 17.33
C GLN A 96 1.84 -6.03 16.59
N ALA A 97 2.14 -6.03 15.30
CA ALA A 97 2.27 -7.27 14.53
C ALA A 97 3.43 -8.13 15.04
N TYR A 98 4.56 -7.53 15.37
CA TYR A 98 5.70 -8.23 15.98
C TYR A 98 5.38 -8.75 17.39
N GLU A 99 4.72 -7.96 18.20
CA GLU A 99 4.27 -8.38 19.55
C GLU A 99 3.34 -9.59 19.47
N CYS A 100 2.37 -9.58 18.55
CA CYS A 100 1.45 -10.69 18.34
C CYS A 100 2.10 -11.94 17.75
N ALA A 101 3.18 -11.79 16.99
CA ALA A 101 3.93 -12.91 16.45
C ALA A 101 4.81 -13.63 17.49
N GLY A 102 4.93 -13.06 18.69
CA GLY A 102 5.88 -13.52 19.69
C GLY A 102 7.28 -13.09 19.28
N SER A 103 7.81 -12.07 19.93
CA SER A 103 9.19 -11.64 19.67
C SER A 103 10.13 -12.83 19.70
N PRO A 104 11.09 -12.92 18.77
CA PRO A 104 12.11 -13.96 18.80
C PRO A 104 13.00 -13.84 20.05
#